data_421a4a7dcfceb7147b018fd620efd950
#
_entry.id   421a4a7dcfceb7147b018fd620efd950
#
_cell.length_a   1.000
_cell.length_b   1.000
_cell.length_c   1.000
_cell.angle_alpha   90.00
_cell.angle_beta   90.00
_cell.angle_gamma   90.00
#
_symmetry.space_group_name_H-M   'P 1'
#
loop_
_entity.id
_entity.type
_entity.pdbx_description
1 polymer ?
#
loop_
_entity_poly.entity_id
_entity_poly.type
_entity_poly.pdbx_seq_one_letter_code
_entity_poly.pdbx_strand_id
1 'polypeptide(L)'
;MHKKLINLNTFIIFQFFFLTPFLFNFVLFDPRYFGDQYFYVIEAAHLRENFSPMSLDGFIGWGQQVTLTSVILGFLPIPAMVSVTSLAFANKLIFFFLFVWLARYIPENRLILIFLLPSLLLYTSLSLRDPLIMFFSIFFLIFTLQERKLLPILLLIPLIIIKPQNALFLSLFYVLIIFFRGSMSFKGLYIFLIITAALIILFQERFLEIMNVYRLAFAMEDSVGGYGSFDDDQVYALEIQSLFGFFISSITNSINFLLMPFPWEARNLFYLLQSFESLVIIGLIFFIIREGKLYHSPKFASLLISLVAGVLMYSVIAFNTGTFVRYRFVLLFPYIISFLYLVYLEEDATLSNDR
;
A
#
# COMPACT_ATOMS: atom_id res chain seq x y z
N MET A 1 11.57 -9.60 28.86
CA MET A 1 10.47 -9.84 27.89
C MET A 1 10.31 -11.33 27.64
N HIS A 2 9.30 -12.00 28.21
CA HIS A 2 9.02 -13.40 27.91
C HIS A 2 8.45 -13.48 26.49
N LYS A 3 9.20 -14.15 25.60
CA LYS A 3 8.69 -14.53 24.27
C LYS A 3 7.51 -15.49 24.46
N LYS A 4 6.28 -14.99 24.46
CA LYS A 4 5.12 -15.85 24.30
C LYS A 4 5.19 -16.47 22.91
N LEU A 5 5.28 -17.79 22.86
CA LEU A 5 4.99 -18.56 21.66
C LEU A 5 3.56 -18.21 21.19
N ILE A 6 3.38 -18.17 19.87
CA ILE A 6 2.06 -17.93 19.25
C ILE A 6 0.99 -18.78 19.95
N ASN A 7 -0.11 -18.16 20.35
CA ASN A 7 -1.21 -18.83 21.02
C ASN A 7 -1.88 -19.83 20.04
N LEU A 8 -2.40 -20.95 20.58
CA LEU A 8 -3.12 -21.96 19.79
C LEU A 8 -4.25 -21.36 18.95
N ASN A 9 -4.99 -20.41 19.48
CA ASN A 9 -6.05 -19.71 18.75
C ASN A 9 -5.49 -18.92 17.53
N THR A 10 -4.36 -18.28 17.69
CA THR A 10 -3.66 -17.58 16.62
C THR A 10 -3.21 -18.55 15.52
N PHE A 11 -2.75 -19.74 15.92
CA PHE A 11 -2.36 -20.80 14.96
C PHE A 11 -3.56 -21.30 14.14
N ILE A 12 -4.73 -21.52 14.78
CA ILE A 12 -5.97 -21.94 14.08
C ILE A 12 -6.43 -20.86 13.09
N ILE A 13 -6.37 -19.58 13.49
CA ILE A 13 -6.72 -18.46 12.60
C ILE A 13 -5.78 -18.43 11.38
N PHE A 14 -4.48 -18.71 11.57
CA PHE A 14 -3.54 -18.79 10.46
C PHE A 14 -3.77 -19.96 9.52
N GLN A 15 -4.28 -21.10 10.00
CA GLN A 15 -4.69 -22.18 9.08
C GLN A 15 -5.80 -21.70 8.14
N PHE A 16 -6.82 -21.00 8.67
CA PHE A 16 -7.84 -20.37 7.83
C PHE A 16 -7.22 -19.35 6.86
N PHE A 17 -6.32 -18.52 7.34
CA PHE A 17 -5.61 -17.55 6.53
C PHE A 17 -4.86 -18.19 5.35
N PHE A 18 -4.23 -19.36 5.52
CA PHE A 18 -3.57 -20.10 4.46
C PHE A 18 -4.52 -20.81 3.49
N LEU A 19 -5.78 -21.03 3.86
CA LEU A 19 -6.79 -21.59 2.96
C LEU A 19 -7.39 -20.54 2.02
N THR A 20 -7.28 -19.27 2.34
CA THR A 20 -7.93 -18.19 1.56
C THR A 20 -7.45 -18.08 0.11
N PRO A 21 -6.20 -18.40 -0.32
CA PRO A 21 -5.83 -18.45 -1.73
C PRO A 21 -6.69 -19.41 -2.57
N PHE A 22 -7.04 -20.58 -2.01
CA PHE A 22 -7.93 -21.54 -2.69
C PHE A 22 -9.36 -21.03 -2.72
N LEU A 23 -9.83 -20.43 -1.61
CA LEU A 23 -11.16 -19.89 -1.51
C LEU A 23 -11.39 -18.75 -2.52
N PHE A 24 -10.47 -17.79 -2.59
CA PHE A 24 -10.63 -16.62 -3.44
C PHE A 24 -10.39 -16.91 -4.92
N ASN A 25 -9.46 -17.80 -5.28
CA ASN A 25 -9.10 -18.02 -6.68
C ASN A 25 -9.91 -19.11 -7.40
N PHE A 26 -10.72 -19.91 -6.70
CA PHE A 26 -11.46 -21.01 -7.36
C PHE A 26 -12.88 -21.18 -6.87
N VAL A 27 -13.19 -20.75 -5.65
CA VAL A 27 -14.52 -20.93 -5.06
C VAL A 27 -15.34 -19.65 -5.18
N LEU A 28 -14.78 -18.51 -4.77
CA LEU A 28 -15.50 -17.22 -4.77
C LEU A 28 -15.34 -16.47 -6.10
N PHE A 29 -14.16 -16.55 -6.71
CA PHE A 29 -13.85 -15.85 -7.96
C PHE A 29 -13.16 -16.78 -8.94
N ASP A 30 -13.47 -16.64 -10.23
CA ASP A 30 -12.62 -17.18 -11.29
C ASP A 30 -11.29 -16.43 -11.24
N PRO A 31 -10.12 -17.13 -11.27
CA PRO A 31 -8.82 -16.45 -11.29
C PRO A 31 -8.67 -15.42 -12.40
N ARG A 32 -9.40 -15.58 -13.52
CA ARG A 32 -9.44 -14.62 -14.65
C ARG A 32 -10.10 -13.29 -14.28
N TYR A 33 -10.88 -13.25 -13.20
CA TYR A 33 -11.45 -11.99 -12.71
C TYR A 33 -10.37 -10.99 -12.30
N PHE A 34 -9.22 -11.47 -11.83
CA PHE A 34 -8.05 -10.68 -11.53
C PHE A 34 -6.94 -10.98 -12.55
N GLY A 35 -7.15 -10.55 -13.80
CA GLY A 35 -6.30 -10.89 -14.95
C GLY A 35 -4.81 -10.62 -14.76
N ASP A 36 -4.46 -9.58 -14.00
CA ASP A 36 -3.07 -9.23 -13.66
C ASP A 36 -2.28 -10.40 -13.04
N GLN A 37 -2.95 -11.34 -12.35
CA GLN A 37 -2.28 -12.48 -11.71
C GLN A 37 -1.50 -13.33 -12.72
N TYR A 38 -2.02 -13.46 -13.94
CA TYR A 38 -1.41 -14.29 -14.98
C TYR A 38 -0.08 -13.71 -15.46
N PHE A 39 0.09 -12.39 -15.51
CA PHE A 39 1.36 -11.78 -15.87
C PHE A 39 2.49 -12.22 -14.92
N TYR A 40 2.23 -12.20 -13.61
CA TYR A 40 3.20 -12.62 -12.62
C TYR A 40 3.49 -14.11 -12.67
N VAL A 41 2.49 -14.95 -12.96
CA VAL A 41 2.63 -16.40 -13.07
C VAL A 41 3.46 -16.76 -14.30
N ILE A 42 3.13 -16.19 -15.45
CA ILE A 42 3.84 -16.44 -16.71
C ILE A 42 5.31 -16.02 -16.59
N GLU A 43 5.56 -14.82 -16.08
CA GLU A 43 6.93 -14.33 -15.89
C GLU A 43 7.71 -15.16 -14.87
N ALA A 44 7.09 -15.57 -13.75
CA ALA A 44 7.74 -16.43 -12.77
C ALA A 44 8.07 -17.83 -13.33
N ALA A 45 7.20 -18.40 -14.16
CA ALA A 45 7.45 -19.67 -14.84
C ALA A 45 8.61 -19.51 -15.82
N HIS A 46 8.59 -18.48 -16.66
CA HIS A 46 9.65 -18.20 -17.63
C HIS A 46 11.02 -17.98 -16.94
N LEU A 47 11.06 -17.22 -15.85
CA LEU A 47 12.27 -16.98 -15.06
C LEU A 47 12.85 -18.30 -14.49
N ARG A 48 12.01 -19.22 -14.06
CA ARG A 48 12.47 -20.52 -13.53
C ARG A 48 13.03 -21.43 -14.62
N GLU A 49 12.47 -21.37 -15.82
CA GLU A 49 12.91 -22.21 -16.95
C GLU A 49 14.16 -21.66 -17.63
N ASN A 50 14.23 -20.33 -17.80
CA ASN A 50 15.25 -19.71 -18.66
C ASN A 50 16.28 -18.88 -17.88
N PHE A 51 16.09 -18.65 -16.58
CA PHE A 51 16.91 -17.75 -15.75
C PHE A 51 17.07 -16.33 -16.32
N SER A 52 16.15 -15.91 -17.17
CA SER A 52 16.13 -14.60 -17.83
C SER A 52 14.71 -14.04 -17.84
N PRO A 53 14.51 -12.73 -17.69
CA PRO A 53 13.19 -12.13 -17.78
C PRO A 53 12.64 -12.22 -19.20
N MET A 54 11.32 -12.33 -19.34
CA MET A 54 10.66 -12.19 -20.63
C MET A 54 10.87 -10.79 -21.17
N SER A 55 11.06 -10.70 -22.50
CA SER A 55 10.96 -9.41 -23.19
C SER A 55 9.49 -8.94 -23.19
N LEU A 56 9.19 -7.97 -22.34
CA LEU A 56 7.86 -7.35 -22.25
C LEU A 56 7.83 -6.05 -23.07
N ASP A 57 8.43 -6.07 -24.27
CA ASP A 57 8.65 -4.90 -25.12
C ASP A 57 7.37 -4.15 -25.57
N GLY A 58 6.19 -4.67 -25.29
CA GLY A 58 4.90 -3.99 -25.54
C GLY A 58 4.27 -3.30 -24.33
N PHE A 59 4.81 -3.49 -23.14
CA PHE A 59 4.22 -2.97 -21.88
C PHE A 59 5.09 -1.84 -21.31
N ILE A 60 4.89 -0.62 -21.84
CA ILE A 60 5.63 0.57 -21.41
C ILE A 60 5.45 0.77 -19.90
N GLY A 61 6.55 0.67 -19.15
CA GLY A 61 6.60 0.94 -17.71
C GLY A 61 6.19 -0.21 -16.78
N TRP A 62 5.62 -1.31 -17.27
CA TRP A 62 5.14 -2.43 -16.46
C TRP A 62 6.15 -3.58 -16.35
N GLY A 63 7.00 -3.76 -17.35
CA GLY A 63 7.93 -4.88 -17.44
C GLY A 63 8.79 -5.05 -16.19
N GLN A 64 9.48 -4.01 -15.76
CA GLN A 64 10.36 -4.06 -14.57
C GLN A 64 9.60 -4.39 -13.27
N GLN A 65 8.36 -3.88 -13.13
CA GLN A 65 7.51 -4.11 -11.96
C GLN A 65 7.06 -5.56 -11.88
N VAL A 66 6.66 -6.15 -13.02
CA VAL A 66 6.27 -7.54 -13.12
C VAL A 66 7.48 -8.44 -12.88
N THR A 67 8.60 -8.18 -13.54
CA THR A 67 9.83 -8.98 -13.42
C THR A 67 10.33 -9.04 -11.98
N LEU A 68 10.50 -7.90 -11.29
CA LEU A 68 11.00 -7.93 -9.92
C LEU A 68 10.04 -8.65 -8.97
N THR A 69 8.74 -8.44 -9.12
CA THR A 69 7.73 -9.16 -8.34
C THR A 69 7.81 -10.67 -8.57
N SER A 70 7.91 -11.09 -9.84
CA SER A 70 7.99 -12.48 -10.23
C SER A 70 9.29 -13.14 -9.80
N VAL A 71 10.41 -12.40 -9.80
CA VAL A 71 11.68 -12.86 -9.22
C VAL A 71 11.49 -13.16 -7.73
N ILE A 72 10.96 -12.19 -6.95
CA ILE A 72 10.80 -12.37 -5.51
C ILE A 72 9.85 -13.55 -5.21
N LEU A 73 8.68 -13.57 -5.83
CA LEU A 73 7.68 -14.61 -5.57
C LEU A 73 8.09 -15.96 -6.19
N GLY A 74 8.71 -15.95 -7.36
CA GLY A 74 9.12 -17.15 -8.10
C GLY A 74 10.27 -17.91 -7.46
N PHE A 75 11.19 -17.24 -6.77
CA PHE A 75 12.33 -17.87 -6.09
C PHE A 75 12.12 -18.17 -4.60
N LEU A 76 10.96 -17.79 -4.03
CA LEU A 76 10.60 -18.28 -2.70
C LEU A 76 10.46 -19.81 -2.72
N PRO A 77 10.65 -20.50 -1.58
CA PRO A 77 10.47 -21.96 -1.48
C PRO A 77 8.98 -22.32 -1.65
N ILE A 78 8.54 -22.27 -2.88
CA ILE A 78 7.17 -22.58 -3.31
C ILE A 78 7.17 -24.00 -3.90
N PRO A 79 6.02 -24.73 -3.87
CA PRO A 79 5.88 -26.02 -4.54
C PRO A 79 6.38 -25.97 -5.99
N ALA A 80 6.83 -27.12 -6.51
CA ALA A 80 7.53 -27.25 -7.79
C ALA A 80 6.85 -26.60 -8.99
N MET A 81 5.51 -26.46 -8.96
CA MET A 81 4.73 -25.86 -10.05
C MET A 81 4.43 -24.39 -9.76
N VAL A 82 4.75 -23.52 -10.70
CA VAL A 82 4.32 -22.11 -10.68
C VAL A 82 2.87 -22.04 -11.14
N SER A 83 2.02 -21.48 -10.29
CA SER A 83 0.58 -21.28 -10.55
C SER A 83 0.07 -20.07 -9.80
N VAL A 84 -1.13 -19.59 -10.16
CA VAL A 84 -1.80 -18.51 -9.43
C VAL A 84 -1.85 -18.81 -7.92
N THR A 85 -2.25 -20.02 -7.55
CA THR A 85 -2.36 -20.41 -6.15
C THR A 85 -1.00 -20.50 -5.46
N SER A 86 0.04 -21.02 -6.12
CA SER A 86 1.37 -21.13 -5.50
C SER A 86 2.00 -19.77 -5.22
N LEU A 87 1.87 -18.81 -6.14
CA LEU A 87 2.36 -17.45 -5.90
C LEU A 87 1.53 -16.73 -4.85
N ALA A 88 0.21 -16.93 -4.82
CA ALA A 88 -0.65 -16.42 -3.76
C ALA A 88 -0.28 -17.00 -2.39
N PHE A 89 0.10 -18.28 -2.34
CA PHE A 89 0.62 -18.91 -1.13
C PHE A 89 1.95 -18.29 -0.67
N ALA A 90 2.82 -17.91 -1.61
CA ALA A 90 4.05 -17.18 -1.29
C ALA A 90 3.75 -15.82 -0.63
N ASN A 91 2.76 -15.09 -1.14
CA ASN A 91 2.28 -13.86 -0.52
C ASN A 91 1.77 -14.11 0.91
N LYS A 92 1.04 -15.20 1.15
CA LYS A 92 0.60 -15.57 2.51
C LYS A 92 1.76 -15.88 3.44
N LEU A 93 2.78 -16.58 2.97
CA LEU A 93 3.99 -16.84 3.76
C LEU A 93 4.70 -15.55 4.16
N ILE A 94 4.86 -14.61 3.22
CA ILE A 94 5.44 -13.29 3.50
C ILE A 94 4.65 -12.60 4.62
N PHE A 95 3.31 -12.58 4.53
CA PHE A 95 2.45 -11.95 5.53
C PHE A 95 2.44 -12.70 6.87
N PHE A 96 2.57 -14.02 6.86
CA PHE A 96 2.73 -14.79 8.08
C PHE A 96 4.03 -14.42 8.82
N PHE A 97 5.15 -14.35 8.11
CA PHE A 97 6.42 -13.92 8.71
C PHE A 97 6.36 -12.47 9.19
N LEU A 98 5.69 -11.59 8.45
CA LEU A 98 5.43 -10.22 8.86
C LEU A 98 4.63 -10.18 10.17
N PHE A 99 3.56 -10.98 10.29
CA PHE A 99 2.77 -11.08 11.51
C PHE A 99 3.61 -11.54 12.70
N VAL A 100 4.35 -12.63 12.55
CA VAL A 100 5.24 -13.17 13.61
C VAL A 100 6.27 -12.13 14.05
N TRP A 101 6.79 -11.35 13.10
CA TRP A 101 7.73 -10.28 13.42
C TRP A 101 7.05 -9.12 14.16
N LEU A 102 5.87 -8.69 13.71
CA LEU A 102 5.08 -7.62 14.33
C LEU A 102 4.57 -7.97 15.72
N ALA A 103 4.24 -9.23 15.96
CA ALA A 103 3.78 -9.73 17.27
C ALA A 103 4.83 -9.57 18.39
N ARG A 104 6.07 -9.21 18.04
CA ARG A 104 7.10 -8.84 19.02
C ARG A 104 6.90 -7.43 19.60
N TYR A 105 6.17 -6.59 18.90
CA TYR A 105 6.00 -5.16 19.20
C TYR A 105 4.54 -4.80 19.49
N ILE A 106 3.61 -5.47 18.83
CA ILE A 106 2.17 -5.17 18.87
C ILE A 106 1.45 -6.41 19.40
N PRO A 107 0.50 -6.29 20.35
CA PRO A 107 -0.28 -7.42 20.86
C PRO A 107 -1.00 -8.20 19.76
N GLU A 108 -0.93 -9.53 19.84
CA GLU A 108 -1.48 -10.44 18.81
C GLU A 108 -2.96 -10.19 18.51
N ASN A 109 -3.78 -9.93 19.53
CA ASN A 109 -5.21 -9.67 19.34
C ASN A 109 -5.49 -8.42 18.47
N ARG A 110 -4.67 -7.38 18.58
CA ARG A 110 -4.78 -6.18 17.74
C ARG A 110 -4.35 -6.48 16.31
N LEU A 111 -3.26 -7.23 16.14
CA LEU A 111 -2.79 -7.67 14.83
C LEU A 111 -3.80 -8.57 14.13
N ILE A 112 -4.38 -9.55 14.84
CA ILE A 112 -5.38 -10.46 14.26
C ILE A 112 -6.56 -9.70 13.69
N LEU A 113 -7.10 -8.71 14.41
CA LEU A 113 -8.21 -7.89 13.91
C LEU A 113 -7.88 -7.21 12.58
N ILE A 114 -6.64 -6.72 12.43
CA ILE A 114 -6.20 -6.06 11.20
C ILE A 114 -5.95 -7.08 10.09
N PHE A 115 -5.33 -8.22 10.40
CA PHE A 115 -5.03 -9.26 9.42
C PHE A 115 -6.28 -10.01 8.92
N LEU A 116 -7.41 -9.89 9.62
CA LEU A 116 -8.70 -10.43 9.21
C LEU A 116 -9.54 -9.43 8.39
N LEU A 117 -9.05 -8.23 8.09
CA LEU A 117 -9.75 -7.30 7.20
C LEU A 117 -10.00 -7.96 5.82
N PRO A 118 -11.24 -7.90 5.29
CA PRO A 118 -11.61 -8.58 4.04
C PRO A 118 -10.71 -8.25 2.85
N SER A 119 -10.36 -6.97 2.66
CA SER A 119 -9.44 -6.57 1.59
C SER A 119 -8.03 -7.11 1.80
N LEU A 120 -7.54 -7.21 3.05
CA LEU A 120 -6.23 -7.83 3.31
C LEU A 120 -6.26 -9.32 3.00
N LEU A 121 -7.30 -10.02 3.43
CA LEU A 121 -7.48 -11.43 3.13
C LEU A 121 -7.52 -11.67 1.63
N LEU A 122 -8.26 -10.84 0.88
CA LEU A 122 -8.36 -10.93 -0.57
C LEU A 122 -7.00 -10.67 -1.25
N TYR A 123 -6.46 -9.46 -1.10
CA TYR A 123 -5.26 -9.07 -1.87
C TYR A 123 -4.02 -9.86 -1.52
N THR A 124 -3.88 -10.34 -0.29
CA THR A 124 -2.80 -11.27 0.06
C THR A 124 -3.03 -12.70 -0.45
N SER A 125 -4.26 -13.03 -0.89
CA SER A 125 -4.62 -14.32 -1.49
C SER A 125 -4.48 -14.34 -3.00
N LEU A 126 -4.08 -13.24 -3.61
CA LEU A 126 -3.85 -13.12 -5.04
C LEU A 126 -2.35 -13.14 -5.35
N SER A 127 -1.99 -13.60 -6.55
CA SER A 127 -0.61 -13.58 -7.04
C SER A 127 -0.25 -12.20 -7.61
N LEU A 128 -0.41 -11.16 -6.78
CA LEU A 128 -0.18 -9.76 -7.15
C LEU A 128 1.05 -9.19 -6.43
N ARG A 129 1.53 -8.03 -6.90
CA ARG A 129 2.61 -7.26 -6.29
C ARG A 129 2.22 -6.52 -5.00
N ASP A 130 0.92 -6.30 -4.78
CA ASP A 130 0.41 -5.49 -3.67
C ASP A 130 0.89 -5.96 -2.28
N PRO A 131 0.93 -7.28 -1.99
CA PRO A 131 1.49 -7.78 -0.74
C PRO A 131 2.95 -7.41 -0.53
N LEU A 132 3.78 -7.44 -1.59
CA LEU A 132 5.18 -7.03 -1.51
C LEU A 132 5.33 -5.53 -1.24
N ILE A 133 4.49 -4.70 -1.89
CA ILE A 133 4.48 -3.25 -1.64
C ILE A 133 4.16 -2.98 -0.17
N MET A 134 3.11 -3.61 0.37
CA MET A 134 2.75 -3.47 1.78
C MET A 134 3.86 -3.96 2.71
N PHE A 135 4.46 -5.11 2.43
CA PHE A 135 5.57 -5.67 3.19
C PHE A 135 6.75 -4.70 3.27
N PHE A 136 7.26 -4.24 2.12
CA PHE A 136 8.38 -3.30 2.11
C PHE A 136 8.02 -1.95 2.74
N SER A 137 6.79 -1.46 2.55
CA SER A 137 6.31 -0.22 3.15
C SER A 137 6.25 -0.30 4.68
N ILE A 138 5.76 -1.41 5.25
CA ILE A 138 5.70 -1.61 6.70
C ILE A 138 7.11 -1.63 7.31
N PHE A 139 8.03 -2.41 6.72
CA PHE A 139 9.40 -2.45 7.21
C PHE A 139 10.09 -1.09 7.08
N PHE A 140 9.87 -0.39 5.95
CA PHE A 140 10.37 0.96 5.76
C PHE A 140 9.91 1.92 6.86
N LEU A 141 8.59 1.98 7.11
CA LEU A 141 8.00 2.87 8.10
C LEU A 141 8.51 2.53 9.51
N ILE A 142 8.49 1.25 9.90
CA ILE A 142 8.91 0.83 11.24
C ILE A 142 10.41 1.06 11.45
N PHE A 143 11.27 0.73 10.48
CA PHE A 143 12.71 0.99 10.63
C PHE A 143 13.04 2.48 10.64
N THR A 144 12.25 3.30 9.93
CA THR A 144 12.36 4.77 10.03
C THR A 144 11.94 5.26 11.41
N LEU A 145 10.84 4.74 11.98
CA LEU A 145 10.41 5.05 13.36
C LEU A 145 11.43 4.60 14.41
N GLN A 146 12.18 3.51 14.15
CA GLN A 146 13.31 3.05 14.95
C GLN A 146 14.58 3.87 14.72
N GLU A 147 14.53 4.89 13.87
CA GLU A 147 15.67 5.76 13.52
C GLU A 147 16.86 5.01 12.89
N ARG A 148 16.60 3.87 12.24
CA ARG A 148 17.61 3.17 11.46
C ARG A 148 17.94 3.99 10.21
N LYS A 149 19.24 4.22 9.94
CA LYS A 149 19.67 5.11 8.85
C LYS A 149 19.68 4.40 7.50
N LEU A 150 20.27 3.22 7.42
CA LEU A 150 20.55 2.54 6.15
C LEU A 150 19.39 1.66 5.69
N LEU A 151 18.76 0.90 6.60
CA LEU A 151 17.72 -0.07 6.25
C LEU A 151 16.53 0.54 5.50
N PRO A 152 15.98 1.71 5.91
CA PRO A 152 14.90 2.34 5.13
C PRO A 152 15.34 2.67 3.70
N ILE A 153 16.55 3.19 3.50
CA ILE A 153 17.06 3.53 2.17
C ILE A 153 17.17 2.29 1.28
N LEU A 154 17.67 1.18 1.82
CA LEU A 154 17.74 -0.08 1.09
C LEU A 154 16.35 -0.61 0.70
N LEU A 155 15.33 -0.42 1.54
CA LEU A 155 13.95 -0.82 1.27
C LEU A 155 13.25 0.06 0.23
N LEU A 156 13.73 1.29 -0.02
CA LEU A 156 13.22 2.12 -1.10
C LEU A 156 13.59 1.55 -2.48
N ILE A 157 14.71 0.85 -2.62
CA ILE A 157 15.16 0.31 -3.91
C ILE A 157 14.09 -0.59 -4.55
N PRO A 158 13.62 -1.68 -3.91
CA PRO A 158 12.56 -2.50 -4.47
C PRO A 158 11.24 -1.71 -4.62
N LEU A 159 10.93 -0.78 -3.72
CA LEU A 159 9.71 0.03 -3.82
C LEU A 159 9.73 0.97 -5.02
N ILE A 160 10.86 1.60 -5.34
CA ILE A 160 11.01 2.45 -6.55
C ILE A 160 10.73 1.64 -7.81
N ILE A 161 11.18 0.38 -7.86
CA ILE A 161 10.98 -0.47 -9.02
C ILE A 161 9.52 -0.98 -9.09
N ILE A 162 8.98 -1.49 -7.97
CA ILE A 162 7.64 -2.11 -7.94
C ILE A 162 6.52 -1.07 -7.98
N LYS A 163 6.66 0.02 -7.24
CA LYS A 163 5.62 1.06 -7.10
C LYS A 163 6.24 2.42 -6.74
N PRO A 164 6.75 3.18 -7.71
CA PRO A 164 7.44 4.45 -7.46
C PRO A 164 6.59 5.48 -6.71
N GLN A 165 5.27 5.45 -6.88
CA GLN A 165 4.36 6.33 -6.14
C GLN A 165 4.45 6.08 -4.62
N ASN A 166 4.50 4.81 -4.17
CA ASN A 166 4.68 4.48 -2.76
C ASN A 166 6.05 4.95 -2.25
N ALA A 167 7.10 4.75 -3.04
CA ALA A 167 8.44 5.20 -2.67
C ALA A 167 8.49 6.71 -2.45
N LEU A 168 7.75 7.50 -3.24
CA LEU A 168 7.75 8.96 -3.15
C LEU A 168 7.24 9.46 -1.79
N PHE A 169 6.03 9.08 -1.37
CA PHE A 169 5.50 9.56 -0.08
C PHE A 169 6.16 8.89 1.13
N LEU A 170 6.71 7.70 0.98
CA LEU A 170 7.54 7.09 2.02
C LEU A 170 8.88 7.83 2.15
N SER A 171 9.48 8.26 1.05
CA SER A 171 10.67 9.13 1.09
C SER A 171 10.37 10.46 1.77
N LEU A 172 9.19 11.05 1.51
CA LEU A 172 8.73 12.24 2.23
C LEU A 172 8.70 11.99 3.74
N PHE A 173 8.15 10.87 4.19
CA PHE A 173 8.15 10.50 5.61
C PHE A 173 9.57 10.42 6.19
N TYR A 174 10.49 9.77 5.48
CA TYR A 174 11.89 9.65 5.91
C TYR A 174 12.57 11.01 6.03
N VAL A 175 12.38 11.89 5.04
CA VAL A 175 12.89 13.27 5.07
C VAL A 175 12.32 14.05 6.25
N LEU A 176 11.01 13.94 6.50
CA LEU A 176 10.36 14.61 7.63
C LEU A 176 10.93 14.13 8.98
N ILE A 177 11.14 12.82 9.16
CA ILE A 177 11.74 12.27 10.38
C ILE A 177 13.18 12.79 10.60
N ILE A 178 13.97 12.86 9.53
CA ILE A 178 15.34 13.40 9.62
C ILE A 178 15.31 14.89 9.95
N PHE A 179 14.44 15.63 9.30
CA PHE A 179 14.34 17.09 9.43
C PHE A 179 13.84 17.50 10.82
N PHE A 180 12.87 16.78 11.39
CA PHE A 180 12.28 17.05 12.69
C PHE A 180 12.91 16.26 13.84
N ARG A 181 14.15 15.80 13.70
CA ARG A 181 14.87 15.07 14.73
C ARG A 181 14.95 15.87 16.02
N GLY A 182 14.19 15.42 17.04
CA GLY A 182 14.25 15.95 18.40
C GLY A 182 13.14 16.95 18.78
N SER A 183 12.69 17.84 17.92
CA SER A 183 11.53 18.69 18.18
C SER A 183 10.94 19.23 16.89
N MET A 184 9.66 19.02 16.70
CA MET A 184 8.94 19.62 15.59
C MET A 184 8.68 21.09 15.89
N SER A 185 9.53 21.97 15.40
CA SER A 185 9.25 23.40 15.41
C SER A 185 8.19 23.72 14.36
N PHE A 186 7.09 24.37 14.76
CA PHE A 186 6.12 24.88 13.80
C PHE A 186 6.76 25.75 12.70
N LYS A 187 7.81 26.50 13.06
CA LYS A 187 8.60 27.28 12.08
C LYS A 187 9.27 26.39 11.04
N GLY A 188 9.88 25.29 11.47
CA GLY A 188 10.51 24.33 10.56
C GLY A 188 9.51 23.68 9.60
N LEU A 189 8.35 23.25 10.10
CA LEU A 189 7.27 22.72 9.26
C LEU A 189 6.79 23.75 8.25
N TYR A 190 6.57 24.99 8.68
CA TYR A 190 6.12 26.07 7.80
C TYR A 190 7.13 26.36 6.69
N ILE A 191 8.42 26.44 7.03
CA ILE A 191 9.52 26.62 6.06
C ILE A 191 9.54 25.45 5.06
N PHE A 192 9.43 24.21 5.55
CA PHE A 192 9.40 23.01 4.69
C PHE A 192 8.21 23.06 3.72
N LEU A 193 7.01 23.39 4.20
CA LEU A 193 5.81 23.52 3.35
C LEU A 193 5.96 24.64 2.31
N ILE A 194 6.54 25.79 2.69
CA ILE A 194 6.80 26.88 1.74
C ILE A 194 7.79 26.45 0.66
N ILE A 195 8.89 25.82 1.04
CA ILE A 195 9.90 25.35 0.07
C ILE A 195 9.26 24.31 -0.87
N THR A 196 8.50 23.35 -0.34
CA THR A 196 7.82 22.34 -1.16
C THR A 196 6.82 22.98 -2.11
N ALA A 197 6.00 23.92 -1.65
CA ALA A 197 5.07 24.65 -2.48
C ALA A 197 5.79 25.46 -3.58
N ALA A 198 6.87 26.16 -3.23
CA ALA A 198 7.68 26.90 -4.18
C ALA A 198 8.30 26.01 -5.27
N LEU A 199 8.79 24.82 -4.88
CA LEU A 199 9.31 23.83 -5.84
C LEU A 199 8.20 23.30 -6.76
N ILE A 200 7.02 22.99 -6.24
CA ILE A 200 5.88 22.53 -7.06
C ILE A 200 5.46 23.65 -8.05
N ILE A 201 5.42 24.91 -7.62
CA ILE A 201 5.09 26.04 -8.49
C ILE A 201 6.19 26.24 -9.55
N LEU A 202 7.46 26.16 -9.16
CA LEU A 202 8.60 26.33 -10.07
C LEU A 202 8.64 25.25 -11.16
N PHE A 203 8.29 24.02 -10.81
CA PHE A 203 8.29 22.86 -11.72
C PHE A 203 6.87 22.40 -12.10
N GLN A 204 5.88 23.30 -12.05
CA GLN A 204 4.47 22.93 -12.24
C GLN A 204 4.18 22.21 -13.55
N GLU A 205 4.78 22.63 -14.67
CA GLU A 205 4.56 21.99 -15.97
C GLU A 205 5.03 20.54 -15.96
N ARG A 206 6.23 20.30 -15.46
CA ARG A 206 6.78 18.95 -15.37
C ARG A 206 6.03 18.07 -14.38
N PHE A 207 5.57 18.65 -13.26
CA PHE A 207 4.75 17.97 -12.29
C PHE A 207 3.41 17.55 -12.89
N LEU A 208 2.72 18.45 -13.58
CA LEU A 208 1.43 18.15 -14.22
C LEU A 208 1.59 17.15 -15.38
N GLU A 209 2.64 17.27 -16.18
CA GLU A 209 2.97 16.30 -17.23
C GLU A 209 3.10 14.89 -16.67
N ILE A 210 3.90 14.70 -15.60
CA ILE A 210 4.09 13.41 -14.97
C ILE A 210 2.76 12.88 -14.41
N MET A 211 1.99 13.73 -13.74
CA MET A 211 0.68 13.33 -13.19
C MET A 211 -0.29 12.91 -14.27
N ASN A 212 -0.34 13.63 -15.38
CA ASN A 212 -1.21 13.32 -16.51
C ASN A 212 -0.79 12.02 -17.22
N VAL A 213 0.51 11.76 -17.38
CA VAL A 213 0.99 10.46 -17.90
C VAL A 213 0.49 9.30 -17.03
N TYR A 214 0.57 9.41 -15.69
CA TYR A 214 0.04 8.39 -14.82
C TYR A 214 -1.49 8.26 -14.92
N ARG A 215 -2.22 9.37 -14.95
CA ARG A 215 -3.68 9.37 -15.10
C ARG A 215 -4.12 8.67 -16.38
N LEU A 216 -3.51 9.03 -17.50
CA LEU A 216 -3.81 8.43 -18.81
C LEU A 216 -3.48 6.94 -18.83
N ALA A 217 -2.34 6.53 -18.25
CA ALA A 217 -1.98 5.12 -18.18
C ALA A 217 -3.03 4.30 -17.42
N PHE A 218 -3.54 4.81 -16.28
CA PHE A 218 -4.61 4.14 -15.53
C PHE A 218 -5.95 4.17 -16.23
N ALA A 219 -6.30 5.26 -16.91
CA ALA A 219 -7.53 5.35 -17.68
C ALA A 219 -7.52 4.39 -18.88
N MET A 220 -6.38 4.27 -19.57
CA MET A 220 -6.21 3.31 -20.67
C MET A 220 -6.30 1.86 -20.19
N GLU A 221 -5.75 1.53 -19.01
CA GLU A 221 -5.87 0.21 -18.41
C GLU A 221 -7.34 -0.18 -18.19
N ASP A 222 -8.15 0.75 -17.71
CA ASP A 222 -9.58 0.54 -17.53
C ASP A 222 -10.33 0.36 -18.87
N SER A 223 -9.89 1.04 -19.94
CA SER A 223 -10.51 0.96 -21.26
C SER A 223 -10.16 -0.30 -22.05
N VAL A 224 -8.95 -0.85 -21.84
CA VAL A 224 -8.52 -2.11 -22.48
C VAL A 224 -9.38 -3.30 -22.03
N GLY A 225 -9.95 -3.27 -20.82
CA GLY A 225 -11.00 -4.20 -20.41
C GLY A 225 -12.33 -4.02 -21.16
N GLY A 226 -12.53 -2.94 -21.91
CA GLY A 226 -13.76 -2.53 -22.56
C GLY A 226 -13.67 -2.12 -24.03
N TYR A 227 -12.67 -2.53 -24.78
CA TYR A 227 -12.54 -2.31 -26.25
C TYR A 227 -12.73 -0.85 -26.74
N GLY A 228 -12.38 0.16 -25.96
CA GLY A 228 -12.50 1.56 -26.35
C GLY A 228 -11.13 2.23 -26.51
N SER A 229 -10.85 2.76 -27.70
CA SER A 229 -9.85 3.81 -27.85
C SER A 229 -10.44 5.11 -27.30
N PHE A 230 -9.68 5.83 -26.44
CA PHE A 230 -10.10 7.20 -26.09
C PHE A 230 -9.96 8.11 -27.30
N ASP A 231 -11.01 8.88 -27.58
CA ASP A 231 -10.93 10.00 -28.52
C ASP A 231 -10.10 11.14 -27.89
N ASP A 232 -9.51 11.99 -28.71
CA ASP A 232 -8.68 13.11 -28.25
C ASP A 232 -9.42 14.03 -27.24
N ASP A 233 -10.74 14.22 -27.43
CA ASP A 233 -11.58 14.99 -26.52
C ASP A 233 -11.70 14.32 -25.13
N GLN A 234 -11.75 12.99 -25.06
CA GLN A 234 -11.79 12.24 -23.81
C GLN A 234 -10.43 12.29 -23.09
N VAL A 235 -9.33 12.19 -23.84
CA VAL A 235 -7.98 12.38 -23.29
C VAL A 235 -7.84 13.76 -22.69
N TYR A 236 -8.27 14.79 -23.40
CA TYR A 236 -8.22 16.17 -22.94
C TYR A 236 -9.08 16.41 -21.69
N ALA A 237 -10.25 15.78 -21.59
CA ALA A 237 -11.10 15.85 -20.41
C ALA A 237 -10.49 15.18 -19.16
N LEU A 238 -9.60 14.22 -19.36
CA LEU A 238 -8.88 13.54 -18.26
C LEU A 238 -7.67 14.32 -17.79
N GLU A 239 -7.10 15.23 -18.59
CA GLU A 239 -5.91 16.00 -18.25
C GLU A 239 -6.19 17.08 -17.22
N ILE A 240 -5.28 17.20 -16.27
CA ILE A 240 -5.25 18.30 -15.30
C ILE A 240 -4.40 19.42 -15.86
N GLN A 241 -5.03 20.56 -16.13
CA GLN A 241 -4.41 21.66 -16.86
C GLN A 241 -3.75 22.72 -15.96
N SER A 242 -4.00 22.66 -14.64
CA SER A 242 -3.47 23.62 -13.70
C SER A 242 -3.24 23.04 -12.32
N LEU A 243 -2.34 23.62 -11.54
CA LEU A 243 -2.14 23.25 -10.14
C LEU A 243 -3.42 23.42 -9.31
N PHE A 244 -4.19 24.46 -9.59
CA PHE A 244 -5.48 24.67 -8.90
C PHE A 244 -6.44 23.52 -9.20
N GLY A 245 -6.56 23.12 -10.48
CA GLY A 245 -7.33 21.95 -10.89
C GLY A 245 -6.84 20.67 -10.22
N PHE A 246 -5.53 20.48 -10.10
CA PHE A 246 -4.94 19.36 -9.39
C PHE A 246 -5.38 19.32 -7.92
N PHE A 247 -5.28 20.42 -7.19
CA PHE A 247 -5.67 20.46 -5.76
C PHE A 247 -7.17 20.24 -5.57
N ILE A 248 -8.03 20.85 -6.38
CA ILE A 248 -9.47 20.63 -6.31
C ILE A 248 -9.81 19.17 -6.58
N SER A 249 -9.27 18.59 -7.66
CA SER A 249 -9.46 17.18 -8.00
C SER A 249 -8.93 16.26 -6.89
N SER A 250 -7.76 16.56 -6.32
CA SER A 250 -7.19 15.76 -5.22
C SER A 250 -8.10 15.76 -4.00
N ILE A 251 -8.59 16.90 -3.57
CA ILE A 251 -9.45 17.01 -2.37
C ILE A 251 -10.80 16.31 -2.63
N THR A 252 -11.45 16.60 -3.76
CA THR A 252 -12.75 16.02 -4.10
C THR A 252 -12.67 14.49 -4.22
N ASN A 253 -11.67 14.01 -4.94
CA ASN A 253 -11.52 12.57 -5.16
C ASN A 253 -10.96 11.83 -3.92
N SER A 254 -10.34 12.53 -2.95
CA SER A 254 -9.90 11.90 -1.70
C SER A 254 -11.03 11.27 -0.92
N ILE A 255 -12.22 11.90 -0.92
CA ILE A 255 -13.40 11.35 -0.28
C ILE A 255 -13.81 10.04 -0.98
N ASN A 256 -13.84 10.04 -2.31
CA ASN A 256 -14.13 8.85 -3.11
C ASN A 256 -13.08 7.77 -2.87
N PHE A 257 -11.80 8.13 -2.93
CA PHE A 257 -10.69 7.20 -2.68
C PHE A 257 -10.78 6.54 -1.30
N LEU A 258 -11.17 7.28 -0.26
CA LEU A 258 -11.24 6.76 1.11
C LEU A 258 -12.52 5.96 1.39
N LEU A 259 -13.66 6.31 0.77
CA LEU A 259 -14.97 5.78 1.16
C LEU A 259 -15.60 4.84 0.12
N MET A 260 -15.27 4.96 -1.19
CA MET A 260 -15.86 4.07 -2.20
C MET A 260 -15.41 2.61 -2.02
N PRO A 261 -16.27 1.63 -2.38
CA PRO A 261 -17.64 1.81 -2.85
C PRO A 261 -18.53 2.33 -1.72
N PHE A 262 -19.48 3.20 -2.03
CA PHE A 262 -20.49 3.57 -1.07
C PHE A 262 -21.52 2.44 -0.90
N PRO A 263 -22.15 2.27 0.29
CA PRO A 263 -23.11 1.18 0.51
C PRO A 263 -24.26 1.11 -0.51
N TRP A 264 -24.71 2.28 -1.00
CA TRP A 264 -25.77 2.39 -2.01
C TRP A 264 -25.31 2.10 -3.44
N GLU A 265 -24.00 2.01 -3.68
CA GLU A 265 -23.41 1.63 -4.97
C GLU A 265 -23.05 0.14 -5.02
N ALA A 266 -23.26 -0.58 -3.92
CA ALA A 266 -22.87 -1.97 -3.79
C ALA A 266 -23.70 -2.85 -4.75
N ARG A 267 -23.06 -3.40 -5.78
CA ARG A 267 -23.68 -4.30 -6.78
C ARG A 267 -23.76 -5.75 -6.29
N ASN A 268 -22.98 -6.10 -5.28
CA ASN A 268 -22.96 -7.44 -4.69
C ASN A 268 -22.49 -7.37 -3.22
N LEU A 269 -22.59 -8.49 -2.51
CA LEU A 269 -22.23 -8.58 -1.11
C LEU A 269 -20.75 -8.20 -0.84
N PHE A 270 -19.85 -8.50 -1.78
CA PHE A 270 -18.44 -8.18 -1.64
C PHE A 270 -18.17 -6.65 -1.64
N TYR A 271 -18.82 -5.92 -2.56
CA TYR A 271 -18.76 -4.45 -2.56
C TYR A 271 -19.35 -3.85 -1.28
N LEU A 272 -20.43 -4.45 -0.76
CA LEU A 272 -21.02 -4.00 0.50
C LEU A 272 -20.06 -4.20 1.67
N LEU A 273 -19.39 -5.35 1.75
CA LEU A 273 -18.36 -5.62 2.76
C LEU A 273 -17.20 -4.62 2.66
N GLN A 274 -16.75 -4.28 1.46
CA GLN A 274 -15.72 -3.28 1.23
C GLN A 274 -16.14 -1.87 1.65
N SER A 275 -17.41 -1.52 1.49
CA SER A 275 -17.96 -0.24 1.97
C SER A 275 -17.87 -0.12 3.48
N PHE A 276 -18.32 -1.16 4.20
CA PHE A 276 -18.21 -1.18 5.66
C PHE A 276 -16.76 -1.23 6.13
N GLU A 277 -15.90 -1.97 5.46
CA GLU A 277 -14.46 -2.02 5.76
C GLU A 277 -13.81 -0.64 5.66
N SER A 278 -14.20 0.17 4.67
CA SER A 278 -13.70 1.55 4.52
C SER A 278 -13.98 2.38 5.75
N LEU A 279 -15.21 2.32 6.25
CA LEU A 279 -15.61 3.04 7.48
C LEU A 279 -14.87 2.50 8.71
N VAL A 280 -14.71 1.18 8.81
CA VAL A 280 -13.96 0.53 9.90
C VAL A 280 -12.50 0.98 9.88
N ILE A 281 -11.85 1.04 8.71
CA ILE A 281 -10.45 1.47 8.58
C ILE A 281 -10.28 2.92 9.03
N ILE A 282 -11.17 3.84 8.60
CA ILE A 282 -11.11 5.24 9.02
C ILE A 282 -11.37 5.37 10.52
N GLY A 283 -12.38 4.66 11.03
CA GLY A 283 -12.66 4.62 12.46
C GLY A 283 -11.50 4.06 13.27
N LEU A 284 -10.83 3.03 12.78
CA LEU A 284 -9.66 2.43 13.41
C LEU A 284 -8.48 3.41 13.48
N ILE A 285 -8.18 4.12 12.38
CA ILE A 285 -7.13 5.14 12.36
C ILE A 285 -7.44 6.23 13.40
N PHE A 286 -8.67 6.74 13.40
CA PHE A 286 -9.09 7.76 14.37
C PHE A 286 -8.99 7.26 15.82
N PHE A 287 -9.42 6.02 16.08
CA PHE A 287 -9.34 5.40 17.40
C PHE A 287 -7.89 5.25 17.87
N ILE A 288 -6.99 4.76 17.03
CA ILE A 288 -5.57 4.60 17.36
C ILE A 288 -4.93 5.95 17.68
N ILE A 289 -5.24 6.98 16.88
CA ILE A 289 -4.71 8.34 17.10
C ILE A 289 -5.18 8.89 18.44
N ARG A 290 -6.47 8.72 18.76
CA ARG A 290 -7.07 9.23 20.00
C ARG A 290 -6.52 8.49 21.23
N GLU A 291 -6.55 7.18 21.23
CA GLU A 291 -6.11 6.34 22.36
C GLU A 291 -4.60 6.49 22.62
N GLY A 292 -3.80 6.52 21.58
CA GLY A 292 -2.36 6.68 21.68
C GLY A 292 -1.89 8.10 22.05
N LYS A 293 -2.81 9.09 22.10
CA LYS A 293 -2.45 10.52 22.31
C LYS A 293 -1.33 11.01 21.42
N LEU A 294 -1.25 10.45 20.21
CA LEU A 294 -0.13 10.61 19.29
C LEU A 294 0.05 12.03 18.74
N TYR A 295 -0.94 12.90 18.91
CA TYR A 295 -0.96 14.26 18.36
C TYR A 295 0.16 15.19 18.85
N HIS A 296 0.86 14.80 19.90
CA HIS A 296 2.03 15.54 20.40
C HIS A 296 3.37 15.01 19.85
N SER A 297 3.34 13.86 19.18
CA SER A 297 4.56 13.22 18.68
C SER A 297 4.97 13.74 17.30
N PRO A 298 6.23 14.22 17.11
CA PRO A 298 6.73 14.60 15.79
C PRO A 298 6.70 13.42 14.79
N LYS A 299 6.93 12.21 15.28
CA LYS A 299 6.87 10.99 14.47
C LYS A 299 5.46 10.76 13.93
N PHE A 300 4.44 11.00 14.76
CA PHE A 300 3.04 10.95 14.34
C PHE A 300 2.73 11.99 13.28
N ALA A 301 3.12 13.25 13.50
CA ALA A 301 2.86 14.30 12.52
C ALA A 301 3.52 13.99 11.16
N SER A 302 4.73 13.47 11.16
CA SER A 302 5.43 13.05 9.93
C SER A 302 4.71 11.90 9.22
N LEU A 303 4.22 10.89 9.97
CA LEU A 303 3.40 9.80 9.43
C LEU A 303 2.10 10.34 8.81
N LEU A 304 1.41 11.24 9.51
CA LEU A 304 0.14 11.80 9.05
C LEU A 304 0.32 12.65 7.79
N ILE A 305 1.34 13.50 7.73
CA ILE A 305 1.64 14.31 6.53
C ILE A 305 1.94 13.41 5.33
N SER A 306 2.75 12.38 5.52
CA SER A 306 3.09 11.42 4.47
C SER A 306 1.86 10.62 4.02
N LEU A 307 0.99 10.19 4.94
CA LEU A 307 -0.27 9.53 4.63
C LEU A 307 -1.20 10.43 3.81
N VAL A 308 -1.38 11.68 4.23
CA VAL A 308 -2.21 12.66 3.51
C VAL A 308 -1.66 12.89 2.10
N ALA A 309 -0.35 13.05 1.95
CA ALA A 309 0.28 13.17 0.64
C ALA A 309 0.01 11.93 -0.25
N GLY A 310 0.07 10.72 0.31
CA GLY A 310 -0.27 9.49 -0.39
C GLY A 310 -1.74 9.43 -0.81
N VAL A 311 -2.67 9.82 0.07
CA VAL A 311 -4.11 9.91 -0.23
C VAL A 311 -4.37 10.90 -1.37
N LEU A 312 -3.82 12.11 -1.28
CA LEU A 312 -3.98 13.14 -2.33
C LEU A 312 -3.43 12.67 -3.68
N MET A 313 -2.27 12.00 -3.69
CA MET A 313 -1.69 11.48 -4.92
C MET A 313 -2.55 10.36 -5.53
N TYR A 314 -2.93 9.36 -4.74
CA TYR A 314 -3.72 8.24 -5.25
C TYR A 314 -5.14 8.63 -5.67
N SER A 315 -5.73 9.61 -4.99
CA SER A 315 -7.06 10.11 -5.34
C SER A 315 -7.15 10.77 -6.71
N VAL A 316 -6.01 11.30 -7.20
CA VAL A 316 -5.94 11.91 -8.54
C VAL A 316 -5.68 10.86 -9.62
N ILE A 317 -4.92 9.80 -9.31
CA ILE A 317 -4.46 8.83 -10.29
C ILE A 317 -5.51 7.74 -10.53
N ALA A 318 -6.20 7.27 -9.49
CA ALA A 318 -7.17 6.19 -9.61
C ALA A 318 -8.54 6.70 -10.09
N PHE A 319 -9.25 5.92 -10.93
CA PHE A 319 -10.50 6.34 -11.56
C PHE A 319 -11.69 5.42 -11.24
N ASN A 320 -11.45 4.14 -11.02
CA ASN A 320 -12.53 3.19 -10.78
C ASN A 320 -12.56 2.66 -9.34
N THR A 321 -13.70 2.16 -8.92
CA THR A 321 -13.94 1.65 -7.57
C THR A 321 -12.99 0.50 -7.21
N GLY A 322 -12.70 -0.40 -8.14
CA GLY A 322 -11.80 -1.54 -7.91
C GLY A 322 -10.36 -1.06 -7.62
N THR A 323 -9.88 -0.10 -8.40
CA THR A 323 -8.57 0.52 -8.23
C THR A 323 -8.51 1.34 -6.93
N PHE A 324 -9.58 2.07 -6.57
CA PHE A 324 -9.65 2.78 -5.29
C PHE A 324 -9.51 1.83 -4.10
N VAL A 325 -10.27 0.75 -4.06
CA VAL A 325 -10.21 -0.22 -2.96
C VAL A 325 -8.82 -0.83 -2.86
N ARG A 326 -8.26 -1.29 -3.98
CA ARG A 326 -6.95 -1.92 -4.04
C ARG A 326 -5.84 -0.99 -3.55
N TYR A 327 -5.75 0.22 -4.10
CA TYR A 327 -4.67 1.15 -3.75
C TYR A 327 -4.85 1.81 -2.39
N ARG A 328 -6.08 2.09 -1.99
CA ARG A 328 -6.38 2.53 -0.63
C ARG A 328 -5.83 1.55 0.39
N PHE A 329 -6.05 0.26 0.16
CA PHE A 329 -5.62 -0.77 1.08
C PHE A 329 -4.08 -0.87 1.12
N VAL A 330 -3.42 -0.87 -0.05
CA VAL A 330 -1.96 -0.86 -0.17
C VAL A 330 -1.33 0.35 0.52
N LEU A 331 -2.03 1.50 0.50
CA LEU A 331 -1.59 2.71 1.21
C LEU A 331 -1.89 2.64 2.71
N LEU A 332 -3.15 2.45 3.10
CA LEU A 332 -3.59 2.65 4.50
C LEU A 332 -3.07 1.57 5.45
N PHE A 333 -2.98 0.32 5.01
CA PHE A 333 -2.56 -0.78 5.87
C PHE A 333 -1.16 -0.60 6.50
N PRO A 334 -0.10 -0.25 5.75
CA PRO A 334 1.20 0.05 6.31
C PRO A 334 1.16 1.17 7.38
N TYR A 335 0.35 2.20 7.16
CA TYR A 335 0.22 3.30 8.12
C TYR A 335 -0.54 2.89 9.38
N ILE A 336 -1.61 2.08 9.27
CA ILE A 336 -2.32 1.55 10.45
C ILE A 336 -1.36 0.76 11.35
N ILE A 337 -0.58 -0.13 10.75
CA ILE A 337 0.44 -0.91 11.49
C ILE A 337 1.46 0.03 12.12
N SER A 338 1.90 1.07 11.41
CA SER A 338 2.92 2.01 11.91
C SER A 338 2.38 2.91 13.02
N PHE A 339 1.12 3.32 12.96
CA PHE A 339 0.47 4.06 14.06
C PHE A 339 0.34 3.16 15.31
N LEU A 340 -0.09 1.92 15.15
CA LEU A 340 -0.12 0.96 16.26
C LEU A 340 1.28 0.74 16.86
N TYR A 341 2.28 0.54 16.01
CA TYR A 341 3.65 0.40 16.46
C TYR A 341 4.12 1.61 17.27
N LEU A 342 3.78 2.83 16.82
CA LEU A 342 4.15 4.06 17.50
C LEU A 342 3.50 4.17 18.88
N VAL A 343 2.22 3.78 19.03
CA VAL A 343 1.53 3.75 20.34
C VAL A 343 2.32 2.89 21.34
N TYR A 344 2.67 1.66 20.95
CA TYR A 344 3.38 0.74 21.84
C TYR A 344 4.85 1.14 22.09
N LEU A 345 5.47 1.81 21.12
CA LEU A 345 6.82 2.36 21.31
C LEU A 345 6.84 3.48 22.37
N GLU A 346 5.83 4.35 22.38
CA GLU A 346 5.70 5.45 23.34
C GLU A 346 5.28 4.94 24.73
N GLU A 347 4.42 3.92 24.82
CA GLU A 347 4.09 3.27 26.09
C GLU A 347 5.30 2.63 26.76
N ASP A 348 6.14 1.90 26.01
CA ASP A 348 7.38 1.30 26.56
C ASP A 348 8.37 2.36 27.05
N ALA A 349 8.47 3.50 26.37
CA ALA A 349 9.34 4.61 26.76
C ALA A 349 8.88 5.29 28.07
N THR A 350 7.57 5.47 28.28
CA THR A 350 7.03 6.03 29.52
C THR A 350 7.27 5.09 30.71
N LEU A 351 7.04 3.79 30.56
CA LEU A 351 7.27 2.80 31.61
C LEU A 351 8.75 2.64 31.99
N SER A 352 9.67 2.95 31.09
CA SER A 352 11.11 2.90 31.38
C SER A 352 11.62 4.12 32.14
N ASN A 353 10.95 5.27 32.01
CA ASN A 353 11.30 6.50 32.72
C ASN A 353 10.78 6.53 34.18
N ASP A 354 9.76 5.73 34.48
CA ASP A 354 9.16 5.63 35.82
C ASP A 354 9.85 4.58 36.71
N ARG A 355 10.89 3.92 36.23
CA ARG A 355 11.74 2.96 36.97
C ARG A 355 13.13 3.52 37.25
#